data_7f3671ae42ffed1e185e200638b0e066
#
_entry.id   7f3671ae42ffed1e185e200638b0e066
#
_cell.length_a   1.000
_cell.length_b   1.000
_cell.length_c   1.000
_cell.angle_alpha   90.00
_cell.angle_beta   90.00
_cell.angle_gamma   90.00
#
_symmetry.space_group_name_H-M   'P 1'
#
loop_
_entity.id
_entity.type
_entity.pdbx_description
1 polymer ?
#
loop_
_entity_poly.entity_id
_entity_poly.type
_entity_poly.pdbx_seq_one_letter_code
_entity_poly.pdbx_strand_id
1 'polypeptide(L)'
;FPDVTGDLRLLRFLRGFDHSVPLALAAFRDMLATRAKYNMDAVHEKWAHVPCTHRSGFPHQDAVTRNKPGLSTAGFSLSGHVVAYEPLRLHQYTAILEDIGEESMLEFYLAQCESRMAQLHRLSLEQGRMAKLILVIDLKDIKVWQLTSRRWARYDEAHQRAINRSMTEILARVYVINTPGWAVLFYRRLKWWLPANTARKIRLVGTDYRKELLEVMDEEVLGRIMGYPGNNGD
;
A
#
# COMPACT_ATOMS: atom_id res chain seq x y z
N PHE A 1 -3.30 16.60 -15.00
CA PHE A 1 -2.59 15.31 -15.19
C PHE A 1 -3.58 14.22 -15.59
N PRO A 2 -3.39 13.52 -16.73
CA PRO A 2 -4.29 12.45 -17.20
C PRO A 2 -4.44 11.29 -16.23
N ASP A 3 -3.41 10.97 -15.46
CA ASP A 3 -3.42 9.93 -14.42
C ASP A 3 -4.13 10.38 -13.13
N VAL A 4 -4.43 11.67 -12.99
CA VAL A 4 -5.16 12.25 -11.84
C VAL A 4 -6.64 12.47 -12.15
N THR A 5 -6.99 12.97 -13.34
CA THR A 5 -8.37 13.36 -13.70
C THR A 5 -8.90 12.72 -14.98
N GLY A 6 -8.11 11.88 -15.66
CA GLY A 6 -8.52 11.21 -16.91
C GLY A 6 -9.43 10.00 -16.69
N ASP A 7 -9.89 9.42 -17.78
CA ASP A 7 -10.90 8.36 -17.83
C ASP A 7 -10.55 7.14 -16.96
N LEU A 8 -9.28 6.71 -16.99
CA LEU A 8 -8.83 5.58 -16.18
C LEU A 8 -8.96 5.86 -14.68
N ARG A 9 -8.72 7.11 -14.26
CA ARG A 9 -8.90 7.52 -12.87
C ARG A 9 -10.37 7.54 -12.49
N LEU A 10 -11.24 8.09 -13.33
CA LEU A 10 -12.68 8.08 -13.14
C LEU A 10 -13.23 6.66 -13.08
N LEU A 11 -12.73 5.76 -13.94
CA LEU A 11 -13.09 4.34 -13.91
C LEU A 11 -12.70 3.66 -12.58
N ARG A 12 -11.54 4.01 -11.98
CA ARG A 12 -11.16 3.51 -10.65
C ARG A 12 -12.18 3.91 -9.60
N PHE A 13 -12.64 5.17 -9.61
CA PHE A 13 -13.67 5.62 -8.67
C PHE A 13 -15.00 4.91 -8.91
N LEU A 14 -15.46 4.79 -10.13
CA LEU A 14 -16.71 4.07 -10.45
C LEU A 14 -16.66 2.62 -9.94
N ARG A 15 -15.57 1.89 -10.20
CA ARG A 15 -15.41 0.51 -9.71
C ARG A 15 -15.26 0.41 -8.20
N GLY A 16 -14.59 1.38 -7.58
CA GLY A 16 -14.39 1.42 -6.14
C GLY A 16 -15.68 1.63 -5.33
N PHE A 17 -16.69 2.22 -5.98
CA PHE A 17 -18.00 2.50 -5.41
C PHE A 17 -19.14 1.72 -6.10
N ASP A 18 -18.84 0.51 -6.55
CA ASP A 18 -19.80 -0.45 -7.15
C ASP A 18 -20.66 0.20 -8.26
N HIS A 19 -20.03 1.06 -9.10
CA HIS A 19 -20.62 1.80 -10.22
C HIS A 19 -21.70 2.84 -9.82
N SER A 20 -21.80 3.20 -8.54
CA SER A 20 -22.64 4.30 -8.08
C SER A 20 -22.03 5.64 -8.45
N VAL A 21 -22.57 6.30 -9.49
CA VAL A 21 -22.09 7.62 -9.94
C VAL A 21 -22.13 8.68 -8.83
N PRO A 22 -23.22 8.81 -8.01
CA PRO A 22 -23.24 9.80 -6.94
C PRO A 22 -22.13 9.59 -5.90
N LEU A 23 -21.90 8.34 -5.46
CA LEU A 23 -20.87 8.02 -4.48
C LEU A 23 -19.45 8.20 -5.06
N ALA A 24 -19.24 7.75 -6.30
CA ALA A 24 -17.96 7.92 -6.99
C ALA A 24 -17.63 9.40 -7.19
N LEU A 25 -18.61 10.23 -7.56
CA LEU A 25 -18.41 11.67 -7.74
C LEU A 25 -18.09 12.37 -6.41
N ALA A 26 -18.79 12.04 -5.34
CA ALA A 26 -18.50 12.58 -4.01
C ALA A 26 -17.07 12.24 -3.59
N ALA A 27 -16.68 10.98 -3.68
CA ALA A 27 -15.33 10.54 -3.33
C ALA A 27 -14.25 11.15 -4.25
N PHE A 28 -14.56 11.36 -5.53
CA PHE A 28 -13.63 12.04 -6.46
C PHE A 28 -13.41 13.51 -6.07
N ARG A 29 -14.48 14.22 -5.66
CA ARG A 29 -14.37 15.59 -5.14
C ARG A 29 -13.55 15.64 -3.85
N ASP A 30 -13.75 14.69 -2.94
CA ASP A 30 -12.95 14.56 -1.72
C ASP A 30 -11.46 14.31 -2.03
N MET A 31 -11.17 13.51 -3.06
CA MET A 31 -9.81 13.34 -3.55
C MET A 31 -9.21 14.65 -4.04
N LEU A 32 -9.93 15.44 -4.84
CA LEU A 32 -9.44 16.75 -5.30
C LEU A 32 -9.21 17.71 -4.13
N ALA A 33 -10.11 17.74 -3.15
CA ALA A 33 -9.93 18.54 -1.92
C ALA A 33 -8.69 18.10 -1.12
N THR A 34 -8.45 16.79 -1.03
CA THR A 34 -7.25 16.22 -0.40
C THR A 34 -5.99 16.63 -1.15
N ARG A 35 -5.99 16.58 -2.49
CA ARG A 35 -4.87 17.03 -3.33
C ARG A 35 -4.54 18.50 -3.09
N ALA A 36 -5.57 19.35 -3.06
CA ALA A 36 -5.40 20.77 -2.78
C ALA A 36 -4.83 21.00 -1.38
N LYS A 37 -5.36 20.33 -0.35
CA LYS A 37 -4.91 20.44 1.05
C LYS A 37 -3.40 20.13 1.22
N TYR A 38 -2.92 19.11 0.54
CA TYR A 38 -1.54 18.61 0.67
C TYR A 38 -0.61 19.08 -0.47
N ASN A 39 -1.08 20.00 -1.32
CA ASN A 39 -0.34 20.47 -2.51
C ASN A 39 0.20 19.29 -3.37
N MET A 40 -0.64 18.24 -3.54
CA MET A 40 -0.22 16.99 -4.19
C MET A 40 0.12 17.16 -5.67
N ASP A 41 -0.32 18.24 -6.32
CA ASP A 41 0.03 18.50 -7.71
C ASP A 41 1.51 18.85 -7.87
N ALA A 42 2.07 19.65 -6.95
CA ALA A 42 3.51 19.92 -6.92
C ALA A 42 4.33 18.65 -6.56
N VAL A 43 3.79 17.80 -5.67
CA VAL A 43 4.39 16.50 -5.36
C VAL A 43 4.37 15.58 -6.59
N HIS A 44 3.26 15.58 -7.33
CA HIS A 44 3.09 14.81 -8.57
C HIS A 44 4.12 15.21 -9.63
N GLU A 45 4.26 16.49 -9.91
CA GLU A 45 5.27 17.02 -10.85
C GLU A 45 6.68 16.52 -10.52
N LYS A 46 7.02 16.51 -9.23
CA LYS A 46 8.34 16.13 -8.75
C LYS A 46 8.56 14.61 -8.74
N TRP A 47 7.55 13.80 -8.38
CA TRP A 47 7.77 12.40 -8.03
C TRP A 47 7.02 11.36 -8.87
N ALA A 48 6.01 11.75 -9.67
CA ALA A 48 5.23 10.78 -10.45
C ALA A 48 6.06 10.00 -11.49
N HIS A 49 7.16 10.59 -11.98
CA HIS A 49 8.06 9.94 -12.94
C HIS A 49 9.10 9.02 -12.28
N VAL A 50 9.31 9.13 -10.98
CA VAL A 50 10.28 8.30 -10.23
C VAL A 50 9.69 6.92 -10.00
N PRO A 51 10.39 5.81 -10.29
CA PRO A 51 9.89 4.46 -10.06
C PRO A 51 9.61 4.20 -8.57
N CYS A 52 8.44 3.68 -8.24
CA CYS A 52 8.09 3.33 -6.85
C CYS A 52 8.77 2.03 -6.42
N THR A 53 10.04 2.12 -6.03
CA THR A 53 10.86 1.02 -5.54
C THR A 53 11.41 1.35 -4.15
N HIS A 54 12.04 0.39 -3.49
CA HIS A 54 12.73 0.63 -2.21
C HIS A 54 14.02 1.48 -2.36
N ARG A 55 14.42 1.82 -3.59
CA ARG A 55 15.59 2.68 -3.92
C ARG A 55 15.19 3.90 -4.75
N SER A 56 14.01 4.42 -4.53
CA SER A 56 13.44 5.50 -5.34
C SER A 56 14.11 6.86 -5.19
N GLY A 57 14.92 7.05 -4.16
CA GLY A 57 15.51 8.36 -3.85
C GLY A 57 14.48 9.37 -3.33
N PHE A 58 13.35 8.91 -2.81
CA PHE A 58 12.35 9.77 -2.17
C PHE A 58 12.93 10.51 -0.96
N PRO A 59 12.34 11.65 -0.54
CA PRO A 59 12.78 12.35 0.64
C PRO A 59 12.78 11.40 1.85
N HIS A 60 13.80 11.47 2.68
CA HIS A 60 13.96 10.65 3.90
C HIS A 60 13.96 9.11 3.69
N GLN A 61 14.19 8.65 2.45
CA GLN A 61 14.13 7.23 2.07
C GLN A 61 14.98 6.31 2.97
N ASP A 62 16.19 6.74 3.34
CA ASP A 62 17.10 5.93 4.15
C ASP A 62 16.56 5.71 5.57
N ALA A 63 15.99 6.75 6.19
CA ALA A 63 15.37 6.65 7.49
C ALA A 63 14.11 5.78 7.45
N VAL A 64 13.29 5.94 6.39
CA VAL A 64 12.10 5.11 6.20
C VAL A 64 12.50 3.65 5.99
N THR A 65 13.48 3.37 5.15
CA THR A 65 13.93 1.98 4.89
C THR A 65 14.49 1.33 6.16
N ARG A 66 15.19 2.08 7.00
CA ARG A 66 15.72 1.58 8.28
C ARG A 66 14.63 1.22 9.28
N ASN A 67 13.62 2.09 9.41
CA ASN A 67 12.57 1.96 10.43
C ASN A 67 11.30 1.24 9.93
N LYS A 68 11.07 1.23 8.63
CA LYS A 68 9.92 0.60 7.97
C LYS A 68 10.39 -0.13 6.70
N PRO A 69 11.23 -1.17 6.85
CA PRO A 69 11.75 -1.92 5.72
C PRO A 69 10.65 -2.69 4.98
N GLY A 70 10.87 -2.94 3.69
CA GLY A 70 9.95 -3.67 2.84
C GLY A 70 10.33 -3.53 1.37
N LEU A 71 9.56 -4.13 0.50
CA LEU A 71 9.71 -4.01 -0.96
C LEU A 71 8.49 -3.29 -1.54
N SER A 72 8.65 -2.00 -1.86
CA SER A 72 7.57 -1.24 -2.52
C SER A 72 7.20 -1.88 -3.87
N THR A 73 8.17 -2.45 -4.58
CA THR A 73 7.96 -3.30 -5.76
C THR A 73 8.89 -4.51 -5.66
N ALA A 74 8.33 -5.67 -5.29
CA ALA A 74 9.04 -6.95 -5.32
C ALA A 74 9.09 -7.53 -6.74
N GLY A 75 8.14 -7.18 -7.58
CA GLY A 75 8.01 -7.66 -8.95
C GLY A 75 6.57 -7.50 -9.45
N PHE A 76 6.21 -8.34 -10.40
CA PHE A 76 4.87 -8.35 -10.99
C PHE A 76 4.20 -9.71 -10.81
N SER A 77 2.91 -9.72 -10.62
CA SER A 77 2.12 -10.94 -10.59
C SER A 77 1.97 -11.54 -11.99
N LEU A 78 1.58 -12.81 -12.08
CA LEU A 78 1.26 -13.50 -13.34
C LEU A 78 0.21 -12.75 -14.17
N SER A 79 -0.64 -11.98 -13.49
CA SER A 79 -1.60 -11.10 -14.13
C SER A 79 -1.11 -9.64 -14.24
N GLY A 80 0.19 -9.34 -14.18
CA GLY A 80 0.81 -8.01 -14.38
C GLY A 80 0.44 -6.94 -13.35
N HIS A 81 -0.06 -7.32 -12.17
CA HIS A 81 -0.20 -6.40 -11.05
C HIS A 81 1.14 -6.22 -10.34
N VAL A 82 1.37 -5.03 -9.78
CA VAL A 82 2.55 -4.79 -8.94
C VAL A 82 2.43 -5.62 -7.67
N VAL A 83 3.52 -6.27 -7.25
CA VAL A 83 3.61 -6.97 -5.98
C VAL A 83 4.49 -6.15 -5.02
N ALA A 84 3.96 -5.84 -3.84
CA ALA A 84 4.71 -5.22 -2.75
C ALA A 84 4.75 -6.16 -1.53
N TYR A 85 5.77 -6.00 -0.69
CA TYR A 85 5.98 -6.84 0.50
C TYR A 85 6.28 -5.98 1.72
N GLU A 86 5.59 -6.24 2.82
CA GLU A 86 5.73 -5.54 4.10
C GLU A 86 5.93 -6.53 5.27
N PRO A 87 7.17 -6.70 5.76
CA PRO A 87 7.48 -7.50 6.95
C PRO A 87 7.18 -6.71 8.23
N LEU A 88 5.94 -6.78 8.74
CA LEU A 88 5.46 -5.89 9.82
C LEU A 88 6.27 -6.01 11.12
N ARG A 89 6.87 -7.17 11.42
CA ARG A 89 7.71 -7.32 12.62
C ARG A 89 8.93 -6.40 12.63
N LEU A 90 9.40 -5.99 11.43
CA LEU A 90 10.55 -5.10 11.28
C LEU A 90 10.16 -3.62 11.34
N HIS A 91 8.87 -3.30 11.32
CA HIS A 91 8.40 -1.92 11.35
C HIS A 91 8.47 -1.32 12.75
N GLN A 92 9.13 -0.19 12.87
CA GLN A 92 9.34 0.57 14.09
C GLN A 92 8.55 1.89 14.02
N TYR A 93 7.22 1.81 14.09
CA TYR A 93 6.32 2.93 13.85
C TYR A 93 6.52 4.15 14.79
N THR A 94 6.94 3.93 16.02
CA THR A 94 7.25 5.05 16.92
C THR A 94 8.62 5.63 16.59
N ALA A 95 9.64 4.78 16.40
CA ALA A 95 10.99 5.19 16.12
C ALA A 95 11.13 6.03 14.84
N ILE A 96 10.39 5.70 13.77
CA ILE A 96 10.43 6.50 12.55
C ILE A 96 9.92 7.93 12.78
N LEU A 97 8.86 8.11 13.56
CA LEU A 97 8.34 9.45 13.87
C LEU A 97 9.24 10.22 14.86
N GLU A 98 10.07 9.52 15.63
CA GLU A 98 11.11 10.12 16.47
C GLU A 98 12.35 10.51 15.65
N ASP A 99 12.71 9.69 14.66
CA ASP A 99 13.89 9.87 13.81
C ASP A 99 13.72 11.07 12.83
N ILE A 100 12.58 11.16 12.13
CA ILE A 100 12.40 12.15 11.07
C ILE A 100 11.23 13.12 11.29
N GLY A 101 10.37 12.88 12.26
CA GLY A 101 9.17 13.69 12.51
C GLY A 101 8.00 13.39 11.57
N GLU A 102 6.83 13.93 11.92
CA GLU A 102 5.57 13.67 11.18
C GLU A 102 5.56 14.35 9.81
N GLU A 103 6.11 15.55 9.68
CA GLU A 103 6.17 16.31 8.42
C GLU A 103 7.04 15.59 7.37
N SER A 104 8.22 15.13 7.77
CA SER A 104 9.13 14.39 6.89
C SER A 104 8.55 13.03 6.48
N MET A 105 7.86 12.35 7.41
CA MET A 105 7.15 11.12 7.10
C MET A 105 5.99 11.36 6.13
N LEU A 106 5.29 12.49 6.27
CA LEU A 106 4.23 12.88 5.34
C LEU A 106 4.79 13.19 3.95
N GLU A 107 5.90 13.94 3.86
CA GLU A 107 6.57 14.24 2.58
C GLU A 107 6.96 12.96 1.84
N PHE A 108 7.62 12.02 2.54
CA PHE A 108 7.92 10.70 1.98
C PHE A 108 6.66 9.99 1.48
N TYR A 109 5.62 9.96 2.30
CA TYR A 109 4.39 9.23 2.00
C TYR A 109 3.67 9.79 0.77
N LEU A 110 3.59 11.11 0.64
CA LEU A 110 3.02 11.77 -0.53
C LEU A 110 3.81 11.45 -1.81
N ALA A 111 5.14 11.52 -1.76
CA ALA A 111 6.00 11.17 -2.89
C ALA A 111 5.79 9.71 -3.33
N GLN A 112 5.74 8.78 -2.37
CA GLN A 112 5.49 7.37 -2.64
C GLN A 112 4.10 7.13 -3.25
N CYS A 113 3.07 7.82 -2.76
CA CYS A 113 1.71 7.70 -3.27
C CYS A 113 1.59 8.18 -4.71
N GLU A 114 2.13 9.36 -5.04
CA GLU A 114 2.07 9.91 -6.40
C GLU A 114 2.86 9.04 -7.39
N SER A 115 4.07 8.61 -7.01
CA SER A 115 4.84 7.66 -7.82
C SER A 115 4.10 6.34 -8.05
N ARG A 116 3.48 5.77 -7.02
CA ARG A 116 2.70 4.53 -7.12
C ARG A 116 1.50 4.69 -8.06
N MET A 117 0.75 5.78 -7.91
CA MET A 117 -0.42 6.03 -8.75
C MET A 117 -0.03 6.22 -10.21
N ALA A 118 1.02 6.97 -10.50
CA ALA A 118 1.55 7.14 -11.85
C ALA A 118 2.08 5.81 -12.44
N GLN A 119 2.75 4.98 -11.63
CA GLN A 119 3.19 3.65 -12.05
C GLN A 119 2.00 2.77 -12.45
N LEU A 120 0.96 2.70 -11.62
CA LEU A 120 -0.23 1.91 -11.90
C LEU A 120 -0.99 2.43 -13.11
N HIS A 121 -0.97 3.75 -13.36
CA HIS A 121 -1.55 4.35 -14.55
C HIS A 121 -0.81 3.92 -15.81
N ARG A 122 0.52 4.10 -15.87
CA ARG A 122 1.35 3.68 -17.01
C ARG A 122 1.18 2.20 -17.31
N LEU A 123 1.31 1.33 -16.32
CA LEU A 123 1.12 -0.11 -16.50
C LEU A 123 -0.29 -0.46 -17.00
N SER A 124 -1.31 0.30 -16.59
CA SER A 124 -2.68 0.08 -17.08
C SER A 124 -2.83 0.39 -18.56
N LEU A 125 -2.19 1.45 -19.03
CA LEU A 125 -2.18 1.82 -20.45
C LEU A 125 -1.39 0.80 -21.29
N GLU A 126 -0.21 0.42 -20.83
CA GLU A 126 0.66 -0.57 -21.49
C GLU A 126 -0.02 -1.93 -21.64
N GLN A 127 -0.77 -2.36 -20.62
CA GLN A 127 -1.42 -3.68 -20.59
C GLN A 127 -2.84 -3.68 -21.18
N GLY A 128 -3.42 -2.52 -21.52
CA GLY A 128 -4.82 -2.40 -21.94
C GLY A 128 -5.84 -2.80 -20.86
N ARG A 129 -5.43 -2.85 -19.58
CA ARG A 129 -6.28 -3.24 -18.44
C ARG A 129 -5.81 -2.58 -17.16
N MET A 130 -6.70 -2.45 -16.19
CA MET A 130 -6.40 -1.79 -14.92
C MET A 130 -5.35 -2.56 -14.11
N ALA A 131 -4.11 -2.09 -14.11
CA ALA A 131 -3.07 -2.55 -13.21
C ALA A 131 -3.38 -2.11 -11.76
N LYS A 132 -3.08 -2.99 -10.80
CA LYS A 132 -3.33 -2.79 -9.37
C LYS A 132 -2.15 -3.27 -8.55
N LEU A 133 -2.26 -3.19 -7.23
CA LEU A 133 -1.28 -3.64 -6.25
C LEU A 133 -1.75 -4.94 -5.61
N ILE A 134 -0.89 -5.93 -5.56
CA ILE A 134 -0.97 -7.06 -4.64
C ILE A 134 -0.04 -6.74 -3.48
N LEU A 135 -0.57 -6.69 -2.28
CA LEU A 135 0.19 -6.43 -1.07
C LEU A 135 0.36 -7.72 -0.27
N VAL A 136 1.60 -8.11 -0.01
CA VAL A 136 1.95 -9.23 0.87
C VAL A 136 2.42 -8.65 2.19
N ILE A 137 1.64 -8.87 3.25
CA ILE A 137 1.93 -8.45 4.62
C ILE A 137 2.38 -9.67 5.40
N ASP A 138 3.59 -9.63 5.94
CA ASP A 138 4.15 -10.73 6.72
C ASP A 138 4.03 -10.45 8.23
N LEU A 139 3.33 -11.34 8.92
CA LEU A 139 3.15 -11.30 10.38
C LEU A 139 4.07 -12.28 11.12
N LYS A 140 5.12 -12.83 10.45
CA LYS A 140 6.07 -13.72 11.12
C LYS A 140 6.61 -13.02 12.38
N ASP A 141 6.50 -13.70 13.54
CA ASP A 141 7.02 -13.23 14.84
C ASP A 141 6.52 -11.85 15.31
N ILE A 142 5.42 -11.33 14.72
CA ILE A 142 4.82 -10.05 15.12
C ILE A 142 4.39 -10.07 16.58
N LYS A 143 4.71 -9.02 17.31
CA LYS A 143 4.23 -8.81 18.69
C LYS A 143 3.06 -7.83 18.69
N VAL A 144 2.03 -8.12 19.49
CA VAL A 144 0.82 -7.28 19.56
C VAL A 144 1.15 -5.80 19.84
N TRP A 145 2.12 -5.52 20.72
CA TRP A 145 2.51 -4.16 21.04
C TRP A 145 3.07 -3.36 19.87
N GLN A 146 3.66 -4.03 18.86
CA GLN A 146 4.14 -3.36 17.65
C GLN A 146 3.02 -2.71 16.81
N LEU A 147 1.79 -3.25 16.95
CA LEU A 147 0.60 -2.74 16.26
C LEU A 147 -0.15 -1.67 17.08
N THR A 148 0.29 -1.36 18.30
CA THR A 148 -0.46 -0.52 19.25
C THR A 148 0.18 0.84 19.54
N SER A 149 1.04 1.35 18.65
CA SER A 149 1.62 2.68 18.80
C SER A 149 0.54 3.76 18.72
N ARG A 150 0.26 4.44 19.85
CA ARG A 150 -0.70 5.56 19.90
C ARG A 150 -0.23 6.76 19.07
N ARG A 151 1.08 7.01 19.01
CA ARG A 151 1.66 8.10 18.22
C ARG A 151 1.45 7.86 16.74
N TRP A 152 1.76 6.62 16.27
CA TRP A 152 1.50 6.24 14.89
C TRP A 152 0.02 6.30 14.53
N ALA A 153 -0.86 5.81 15.41
CA ALA A 153 -2.31 5.84 15.17
C ALA A 153 -2.84 7.28 14.98
N ARG A 154 -2.35 8.24 15.76
CA ARG A 154 -2.70 9.67 15.60
C ARG A 154 -2.19 10.24 14.27
N TYR A 155 -0.94 9.94 13.91
CA TYR A 155 -0.36 10.34 12.62
C TYR A 155 -1.16 9.74 11.45
N ASP A 156 -1.49 8.45 11.50
CA ASP A 156 -2.28 7.77 10.47
C ASP A 156 -3.67 8.40 10.32
N GLU A 157 -4.33 8.68 11.43
CA GLU A 157 -5.65 9.33 11.42
C GLU A 157 -5.59 10.77 10.87
N ALA A 158 -4.58 11.53 11.24
CA ALA A 158 -4.42 12.93 10.80
C ALA A 158 -4.11 13.05 9.30
N HIS A 159 -3.33 12.13 8.75
CA HIS A 159 -2.75 12.26 7.41
C HIS A 159 -3.04 11.09 6.49
N GLN A 160 -2.58 9.87 6.83
CA GLN A 160 -2.58 8.75 5.90
C GLN A 160 -3.98 8.29 5.49
N ARG A 161 -4.96 8.32 6.39
CA ARG A 161 -6.34 7.91 6.07
C ARG A 161 -6.98 8.77 4.99
N ALA A 162 -6.76 10.09 5.03
CA ALA A 162 -7.29 10.99 4.00
C ALA A 162 -6.63 10.72 2.64
N ILE A 163 -5.30 10.57 2.63
CA ILE A 163 -4.52 10.27 1.42
C ILE A 163 -4.91 8.90 0.85
N ASN A 164 -5.07 7.88 1.71
CA ASN A 164 -5.48 6.54 1.28
C ASN A 164 -6.87 6.52 0.61
N ARG A 165 -7.81 7.35 1.09
CA ARG A 165 -9.13 7.49 0.45
C ARG A 165 -9.03 8.04 -0.97
N SER A 166 -8.04 8.89 -1.23
CA SER A 166 -7.79 9.40 -2.59
C SER A 166 -7.21 8.35 -3.54
N MET A 167 -6.66 7.25 -3.03
CA MET A 167 -6.10 6.14 -3.81
C MET A 167 -7.12 5.02 -4.06
N THR A 168 -8.29 5.36 -4.58
CA THR A 168 -9.39 4.43 -4.80
C THR A 168 -9.01 3.32 -5.80
N GLU A 169 -9.43 2.10 -5.50
CA GLU A 169 -9.34 0.88 -6.35
C GLU A 169 -7.90 0.51 -6.78
N ILE A 170 -6.92 0.78 -5.91
CA ILE A 170 -5.52 0.40 -6.18
C ILE A 170 -5.21 -1.06 -5.81
N LEU A 171 -5.93 -1.64 -4.85
CA LEU A 171 -5.67 -3.01 -4.39
C LEU A 171 -6.37 -4.04 -5.27
N ALA A 172 -5.61 -5.00 -5.79
CA ALA A 172 -6.12 -6.24 -6.37
C ALA A 172 -6.40 -7.26 -5.27
N ARG A 173 -5.41 -7.48 -4.39
CA ARG A 173 -5.49 -8.42 -3.26
C ARG A 173 -4.48 -8.05 -2.17
N VAL A 174 -4.79 -8.45 -0.94
CA VAL A 174 -3.87 -8.39 0.20
C VAL A 174 -3.73 -9.80 0.75
N TYR A 175 -2.51 -10.32 0.76
CA TYR A 175 -2.17 -11.57 1.42
C TYR A 175 -1.51 -11.25 2.76
N VAL A 176 -2.11 -11.70 3.85
CA VAL A 176 -1.52 -11.61 5.19
C VAL A 176 -0.98 -12.99 5.51
N ILE A 177 0.33 -13.15 5.36
CA ILE A 177 1.02 -14.45 5.55
C ILE A 177 1.56 -14.59 6.98
N ASN A 178 1.90 -15.81 7.36
CA ASN A 178 2.33 -16.15 8.72
C ASN A 178 1.35 -15.65 9.79
N THR A 179 0.05 -15.69 9.48
CA THR A 179 -1.00 -15.13 10.34
C THR A 179 -1.14 -15.94 11.63
N PRO A 180 -0.81 -15.40 12.80
CA PRO A 180 -0.99 -16.10 14.07
C PRO A 180 -2.48 -16.18 14.42
N GLY A 181 -2.87 -17.20 15.21
CA GLY A 181 -4.27 -17.45 15.56
C GLY A 181 -4.98 -16.24 16.20
N TRP A 182 -4.30 -15.48 17.02
CA TRP A 182 -4.86 -14.26 17.61
C TRP A 182 -5.18 -13.17 16.58
N ALA A 183 -4.37 -13.05 15.51
CA ALA A 183 -4.61 -12.08 14.44
C ALA A 183 -5.84 -12.44 13.62
N VAL A 184 -6.15 -13.72 13.46
CA VAL A 184 -7.39 -14.18 12.81
C VAL A 184 -8.61 -13.70 13.61
N LEU A 185 -8.59 -13.85 14.95
CA LEU A 185 -9.67 -13.39 15.83
C LEU A 185 -9.81 -11.86 15.81
N PHE A 186 -8.68 -11.16 15.82
CA PHE A 186 -8.64 -9.70 15.74
C PHE A 186 -9.21 -9.20 14.40
N TYR A 187 -8.79 -9.81 13.29
CA TYR A 187 -9.32 -9.47 11.95
C TYR A 187 -10.84 -9.71 11.85
N ARG A 188 -11.35 -10.80 12.41
CA ARG A 188 -12.80 -11.07 12.42
C ARG A 188 -13.60 -9.95 13.07
N ARG A 189 -13.04 -9.26 14.06
CA ARG A 189 -13.65 -8.06 14.68
C ARG A 189 -13.45 -6.80 13.84
N LEU A 190 -12.25 -6.59 13.26
CA LEU A 190 -11.94 -5.43 12.42
C LEU A 190 -12.67 -5.45 11.08
N LYS A 191 -12.97 -6.61 10.53
CA LYS A 191 -13.62 -6.77 9.23
C LYS A 191 -14.91 -5.94 9.09
N TRP A 192 -15.64 -5.74 10.18
CA TRP A 192 -16.89 -4.94 10.20
C TRP A 192 -16.64 -3.43 10.02
N TRP A 193 -15.43 -2.96 10.28
CA TRP A 193 -15.03 -1.55 10.15
C TRP A 193 -14.38 -1.24 8.80
N LEU A 194 -14.03 -2.28 8.04
CA LEU A 194 -13.45 -2.12 6.71
C LEU A 194 -14.56 -1.97 5.66
N PRO A 195 -14.36 -1.12 4.63
CA PRO A 195 -15.23 -1.14 3.46
C PRO A 195 -15.35 -2.55 2.89
N ALA A 196 -16.56 -2.99 2.57
CA ALA A 196 -16.83 -4.36 2.10
C ALA A 196 -15.94 -4.77 0.92
N ASN A 197 -15.69 -3.83 -0.01
CA ASN A 197 -14.81 -4.04 -1.15
C ASN A 197 -13.36 -4.31 -0.74
N THR A 198 -12.85 -3.63 0.29
CA THR A 198 -11.50 -3.87 0.84
C THR A 198 -11.46 -5.20 1.59
N ALA A 199 -12.44 -5.49 2.44
CA ALA A 199 -12.49 -6.72 3.22
C ALA A 199 -12.50 -7.98 2.33
N ARG A 200 -13.16 -7.94 1.17
CA ARG A 200 -13.19 -9.04 0.20
C ARG A 200 -11.82 -9.33 -0.44
N LYS A 201 -10.93 -8.35 -0.46
CA LYS A 201 -9.58 -8.46 -1.07
C LYS A 201 -8.55 -9.07 -0.12
N ILE A 202 -8.84 -9.14 1.19
CA ILE A 202 -7.91 -9.63 2.21
C ILE A 202 -8.01 -11.16 2.33
N ARG A 203 -6.87 -11.81 2.25
CA ARG A 203 -6.67 -13.25 2.49
C ARG A 203 -5.73 -13.44 3.66
N LEU A 204 -6.21 -14.10 4.71
CA LEU A 204 -5.36 -14.52 5.84
C LEU A 204 -4.81 -15.90 5.52
N VAL A 205 -3.50 -16.03 5.47
CA VAL A 205 -2.79 -17.25 5.13
C VAL A 205 -1.86 -17.62 6.30
N GLY A 206 -1.82 -18.88 6.65
CA GLY A 206 -0.92 -19.39 7.69
C GLY A 206 0.54 -19.45 7.22
N THR A 207 1.29 -20.39 7.78
CA THR A 207 2.72 -20.60 7.44
C THR A 207 2.91 -21.28 6.08
N ASP A 208 1.91 -22.01 5.59
CA ASP A 208 1.94 -22.68 4.28
C ASP A 208 1.40 -21.76 3.17
N TYR A 209 1.99 -20.57 3.05
CA TYR A 209 1.56 -19.54 2.09
C TYR A 209 2.16 -19.71 0.70
N ARG A 210 3.20 -20.53 0.54
CA ARG A 210 3.94 -20.67 -0.73
C ARG A 210 3.01 -21.07 -1.89
N LYS A 211 2.18 -22.06 -1.68
CA LYS A 211 1.24 -22.54 -2.69
C LYS A 211 0.28 -21.46 -3.16
N GLU A 212 -0.33 -20.73 -2.23
CA GLU A 212 -1.27 -19.64 -2.56
C GLU A 212 -0.59 -18.46 -3.28
N LEU A 213 0.64 -18.12 -2.90
CA LEU A 213 1.36 -17.04 -3.57
C LEU A 213 1.80 -17.44 -4.98
N LEU A 214 2.19 -18.70 -5.22
CA LEU A 214 2.52 -19.21 -6.55
C LEU A 214 1.32 -19.26 -7.52
N GLU A 215 0.09 -19.21 -7.03
CA GLU A 215 -1.09 -19.05 -7.89
C GLU A 215 -1.16 -17.65 -8.54
N VAL A 216 -0.45 -16.66 -7.99
CA VAL A 216 -0.54 -15.26 -8.43
C VAL A 216 0.79 -14.62 -8.82
N MET A 217 1.93 -15.21 -8.46
CA MET A 217 3.26 -14.74 -8.82
C MET A 217 4.20 -15.90 -9.11
N ASP A 218 5.28 -15.63 -9.82
CA ASP A 218 6.29 -16.63 -10.13
C ASP A 218 7.28 -16.89 -8.99
N GLU A 219 8.14 -17.90 -9.16
CA GLU A 219 9.17 -18.26 -8.20
C GLU A 219 10.22 -17.18 -7.99
N GLU A 220 10.48 -16.33 -8.99
CA GLU A 220 11.45 -15.25 -8.87
C GLU A 220 10.93 -14.16 -7.93
N VAL A 221 9.69 -13.72 -8.09
CA VAL A 221 9.05 -12.73 -7.21
C VAL A 221 8.90 -13.29 -5.80
N LEU A 222 8.47 -14.55 -5.68
CA LEU A 222 8.37 -15.21 -4.38
C LEU A 222 9.75 -15.35 -3.73
N GLY A 223 10.79 -15.70 -4.48
CA GLY A 223 12.16 -15.78 -4.00
C GLY A 223 12.69 -14.47 -3.43
N ARG A 224 12.37 -13.33 -4.06
CA ARG A 224 12.72 -12.00 -3.52
C ARG A 224 12.03 -11.69 -2.19
N ILE A 225 10.78 -12.12 -2.03
CA ILE A 225 10.02 -11.97 -0.77
C ILE A 225 10.62 -12.86 0.31
N MET A 226 10.85 -14.14 0.02
CA MET A 226 11.38 -15.10 0.99
C MET A 226 12.84 -14.81 1.37
N GLY A 227 13.65 -14.35 0.42
CA GLY A 227 15.05 -13.95 0.65
C GLY A 227 15.21 -12.54 1.23
N TYR A 228 14.13 -11.86 1.57
CA TYR A 228 14.23 -10.54 2.18
C TYR A 228 14.95 -10.61 3.54
N PRO A 229 15.95 -9.73 3.81
CA PRO A 229 16.70 -9.73 5.06
C PRO A 229 15.77 -9.76 6.28
N GLY A 230 16.04 -10.70 7.20
CA GLY A 230 15.22 -10.94 8.37
C GLY A 230 14.12 -11.99 8.19
N ASN A 231 13.89 -12.56 7.01
CA ASN A 231 12.98 -13.72 6.84
C ASN A 231 13.67 -15.06 7.13
N ASN A 232 14.99 -15.13 6.91
CA ASN A 232 15.80 -16.29 7.27
C ASN A 232 16.21 -16.12 8.73
N GLY A 233 15.57 -16.77 9.66
CA GLY A 233 15.72 -16.77 11.11
C GLY A 233 17.14 -16.58 11.73
N ASP A 234 17.83 -15.49 11.34
CA ASP A 234 19.04 -14.96 11.97
C ASP A 234 18.70 -13.91 13.02
#